data_0573f469959999b89d124050e04a9032
#
_entry.id   0573f469959999b89d124050e04a9032
#
_cell.length_a   1.000
_cell.length_b   1.000
_cell.length_c   1.000
_cell.angle_alpha   90.00
_cell.angle_beta   90.00
_cell.angle_gamma   90.00
#
_symmetry.space_group_name_H-M   'P 1'
#
loop_
_entity.id
_entity.type
_entity.pdbx_description
1 polymer ?
#
loop_
_entity_poly.entity_id
_entity_poly.type
_entity_poly.pdbx_seq_one_letter_code
_entity_poly.pdbx_strand_id
1 'polypeptide(L)'
;MKQEKFLTVYAVLDEATQKELTQLQNRILKKYPQGTQTMGIPFHISLGSFPVSSTDDLIQRIGNSIEECSSFPIKLQSLGHFNHSVIFVEPEVNEELLALRERFDGNFADGFSWHAHVTLYCGKEEDGIKILNEFCFEQKTAQIVGIELGEFFPTKIITNGTFKTN
;
A
#
# COMPACT_ATOMS: atom_id res chain seq x y z
N MET A 1 -24.31 -10.14 -4.26
CA MET A 1 -23.77 -9.20 -5.27
C MET A 1 -22.34 -9.57 -5.59
N LYS A 2 -22.01 -9.69 -6.86
CA LYS A 2 -20.59 -9.79 -7.26
C LYS A 2 -19.94 -8.44 -6.98
N GLN A 3 -18.86 -8.44 -6.21
CA GLN A 3 -18.02 -7.27 -6.02
C GLN A 3 -17.46 -6.85 -7.39
N GLU A 4 -17.63 -5.59 -7.77
CA GLU A 4 -17.09 -5.09 -9.05
C GLU A 4 -15.58 -5.08 -9.02
N LYS A 5 -14.97 -5.47 -10.14
CA LYS A 5 -13.53 -5.39 -10.32
C LYS A 5 -13.08 -3.94 -10.41
N PHE A 6 -11.96 -3.63 -9.78
CA PHE A 6 -11.32 -2.33 -9.88
C PHE A 6 -9.81 -2.47 -9.95
N LEU A 7 -9.13 -1.40 -10.32
CA LEU A 7 -7.68 -1.30 -10.38
C LEU A 7 -7.16 -0.39 -9.26
N THR A 8 -5.99 -0.74 -8.74
CA THR A 8 -5.24 0.15 -7.85
C THR A 8 -3.80 0.25 -8.33
N VAL A 9 -3.31 1.49 -8.44
CA VAL A 9 -1.89 1.78 -8.61
C VAL A 9 -1.29 2.00 -7.24
N TYR A 10 -0.17 1.36 -6.96
CA TYR A 10 0.48 1.49 -5.65
C TYR A 10 2.00 1.53 -5.76
N ALA A 11 2.59 2.28 -4.84
CA ALA A 11 4.03 2.38 -4.66
C ALA A 11 4.54 1.22 -3.80
N VAL A 12 5.63 0.58 -4.22
CA VAL A 12 6.19 -0.62 -3.59
C VAL A 12 7.40 -0.25 -2.74
N LEU A 13 7.43 -0.79 -1.52
CA LEU A 13 8.54 -0.64 -0.58
C LEU A 13 9.68 -1.62 -0.91
N ASP A 14 10.89 -1.27 -0.49
CA ASP A 14 12.08 -2.09 -0.69
C ASP A 14 12.03 -3.46 -0.01
N GLU A 15 12.87 -4.38 -0.47
CA GLU A 15 12.88 -5.77 -0.02
C GLU A 15 13.16 -5.92 1.49
N ALA A 16 14.08 -5.14 2.05
CA ALA A 16 14.39 -5.21 3.48
C ALA A 16 13.17 -4.80 4.33
N THR A 17 12.48 -3.75 3.91
CA THR A 17 11.24 -3.32 4.55
C THR A 17 10.12 -4.35 4.38
N GLN A 18 9.99 -4.97 3.20
CA GLN A 18 9.05 -6.07 2.98
C GLN A 18 9.26 -7.21 3.99
N LYS A 19 10.51 -7.61 4.23
CA LYS A 19 10.85 -8.66 5.20
C LYS A 19 10.47 -8.29 6.62
N GLU A 20 10.79 -7.08 7.07
CA GLU A 20 10.44 -6.60 8.41
C GLU A 20 8.93 -6.55 8.63
N LEU A 21 8.19 -6.01 7.67
CA LEU A 21 6.74 -5.93 7.76
C LEU A 21 6.09 -7.31 7.72
N THR A 22 6.64 -8.24 6.92
CA THR A 22 6.19 -9.64 6.91
C THR A 22 6.37 -10.30 8.28
N GLN A 23 7.50 -10.08 8.93
CA GLN A 23 7.76 -10.63 10.27
C GLN A 23 6.78 -10.06 11.31
N LEU A 24 6.53 -8.75 11.28
CA LEU A 24 5.57 -8.11 12.16
C LEU A 24 4.15 -8.63 11.90
N GLN A 25 3.74 -8.70 10.64
CA GLN A 25 2.44 -9.23 10.26
C GLN A 25 2.25 -10.67 10.71
N ASN A 26 3.26 -11.53 10.53
CA ASN A 26 3.20 -12.93 10.98
C ASN A 26 3.04 -13.05 12.50
N ARG A 27 3.70 -12.19 13.27
CA ARG A 27 3.53 -12.14 14.73
C ARG A 27 2.11 -11.72 15.11
N ILE A 28 1.55 -10.75 14.42
CA ILE A 28 0.17 -10.29 14.61
C ILE A 28 -0.81 -11.41 14.27
N LEU A 29 -0.69 -12.03 13.10
CA LEU A 29 -1.59 -13.07 12.62
C LEU A 29 -1.50 -14.36 13.45
N LYS A 30 -0.34 -14.67 14.01
CA LYS A 30 -0.18 -15.81 14.94
C LYS A 30 -1.08 -15.66 16.16
N LYS A 31 -1.25 -14.43 16.66
CA LYS A 31 -2.07 -14.12 17.82
C LYS A 31 -3.53 -13.83 17.45
N TYR A 32 -3.74 -13.24 16.30
CA TYR A 32 -5.06 -12.84 15.77
C TYR A 32 -5.30 -13.45 14.38
N PRO A 33 -5.51 -14.79 14.30
CA PRO A 33 -5.56 -15.50 13.02
C PRO A 33 -6.79 -15.22 12.17
N GLN A 34 -7.79 -14.51 12.71
CA GLN A 34 -8.99 -14.12 11.98
C GLN A 34 -8.76 -12.89 11.07
N GLY A 35 -7.60 -12.28 11.16
CA GLY A 35 -7.24 -11.18 10.27
C GLY A 35 -7.09 -11.61 8.83
N THR A 36 -7.43 -10.72 7.93
CA THR A 36 -7.25 -10.90 6.50
C THR A 36 -6.29 -9.88 5.95
N GLN A 37 -5.64 -10.25 4.86
CA GLN A 37 -4.77 -9.39 4.08
C GLN A 37 -4.94 -9.72 2.62
N THR A 38 -4.75 -8.75 1.75
CA THR A 38 -4.70 -9.02 0.31
C THR A 38 -3.46 -9.84 0.00
N MET A 39 -3.67 -11.10 -0.39
CA MET A 39 -2.57 -12.01 -0.71
C MET A 39 -2.05 -11.78 -2.13
N GLY A 40 -0.76 -11.97 -2.32
CA GLY A 40 -0.13 -11.93 -3.64
C GLY A 40 0.34 -10.55 -4.10
N ILE A 41 0.23 -9.53 -3.24
CA ILE A 41 0.81 -8.21 -3.49
C ILE A 41 1.78 -7.83 -2.35
N PRO A 42 2.86 -7.09 -2.66
CA PRO A 42 3.80 -6.63 -1.63
C PRO A 42 3.18 -5.56 -0.72
N PHE A 43 3.84 -5.27 0.40
CA PHE A 43 3.50 -4.09 1.20
C PHE A 43 3.72 -2.83 0.37
N HIS A 44 2.76 -1.94 0.41
CA HIS A 44 2.65 -0.84 -0.53
C HIS A 44 1.91 0.37 0.06
N ILE A 45 2.02 1.49 -0.65
CA ILE A 45 1.19 2.68 -0.42
C ILE A 45 0.32 2.88 -1.65
N SER A 46 -0.99 2.78 -1.50
CA SER A 46 -1.93 3.00 -2.61
C SER A 46 -1.88 4.45 -3.07
N LEU A 47 -1.81 4.67 -4.38
CA LEU A 47 -1.75 5.98 -5.01
C LEU A 47 -3.10 6.41 -5.60
N GLY A 48 -3.86 5.48 -6.15
CA GLY A 48 -5.17 5.76 -6.70
C GLY A 48 -5.89 4.50 -7.15
N SER A 49 -7.22 4.54 -7.17
CA SER A 49 -8.08 3.45 -7.66
C SER A 49 -8.86 3.89 -8.89
N PHE A 50 -9.09 2.96 -9.80
CA PHE A 50 -9.60 3.24 -11.14
C PHE A 50 -10.52 2.13 -11.63
N PRO A 51 -11.43 2.41 -12.57
CA PRO A 51 -12.20 1.36 -13.23
C PRO A 51 -11.31 0.52 -14.15
N VAL A 52 -11.70 -0.73 -14.39
CA VAL A 52 -10.95 -1.67 -15.23
C VAL A 52 -10.75 -1.14 -16.67
N SER A 53 -11.64 -0.29 -17.15
CA SER A 53 -11.50 0.37 -18.45
C SER A 53 -10.26 1.26 -18.59
N SER A 54 -9.63 1.64 -17.48
CA SER A 54 -8.42 2.47 -17.46
C SER A 54 -7.12 1.67 -17.59
N THR A 55 -7.17 0.34 -17.80
CA THR A 55 -5.99 -0.53 -17.78
C THR A 55 -4.88 -0.06 -18.72
N ASP A 56 -5.19 0.18 -20.00
CA ASP A 56 -4.19 0.56 -21.00
C ASP A 56 -3.57 1.93 -20.71
N ASP A 57 -4.37 2.91 -20.32
CA ASP A 57 -3.90 4.23 -19.91
C ASP A 57 -2.96 4.15 -18.70
N LEU A 58 -3.32 3.36 -17.70
CA LEU A 58 -2.49 3.18 -16.50
C LEU A 58 -1.18 2.46 -16.78
N ILE A 59 -1.18 1.45 -17.64
CA ILE A 59 0.06 0.77 -18.07
C ILE A 59 1.01 1.79 -18.70
N GLN A 60 0.52 2.65 -19.58
CA GLN A 60 1.34 3.70 -20.21
C GLN A 60 1.86 4.71 -19.18
N ARG A 61 1.01 5.19 -18.28
CA ARG A 61 1.39 6.14 -17.22
C ARG A 61 2.44 5.56 -16.27
N ILE A 62 2.32 4.28 -15.94
CA ILE A 62 3.32 3.56 -15.14
C ILE A 62 4.65 3.49 -15.90
N GLY A 63 4.64 3.10 -17.16
CA GLY A 63 5.83 3.06 -18.00
C GLY A 63 6.57 4.40 -18.04
N ASN A 64 5.85 5.49 -18.26
CA ASN A 64 6.41 6.85 -18.24
C ASN A 64 7.00 7.20 -16.86
N SER A 65 6.30 6.86 -15.79
CA SER A 65 6.77 7.13 -14.44
C SER A 65 8.05 6.36 -14.08
N ILE A 66 8.17 5.11 -14.55
CA ILE A 66 9.39 4.31 -14.36
C ILE A 66 10.59 4.93 -15.07
N GLU A 67 10.39 5.53 -16.25
CA GLU A 67 11.46 6.19 -16.99
C GLU A 67 11.86 7.53 -16.38
N GLU A 68 10.92 8.28 -15.85
CA GLU A 68 11.10 9.66 -15.39
C GLU A 68 11.45 9.79 -13.90
N CYS A 69 11.09 8.81 -13.09
CA CYS A 69 11.28 8.85 -11.63
C CYS A 69 12.43 7.96 -11.19
N SER A 70 12.99 8.31 -10.03
CA SER A 70 13.98 7.48 -9.32
C SER A 70 13.41 7.00 -8.00
N SER A 71 13.99 5.95 -7.42
CA SER A 71 13.68 5.52 -6.07
C SER A 71 13.94 6.67 -5.07
N PHE A 72 13.14 6.73 -4.02
CA PHE A 72 13.26 7.78 -3.01
C PHE A 72 12.99 7.25 -1.61
N PRO A 73 13.58 7.88 -0.58
CA PRO A 73 13.33 7.48 0.79
C PRO A 73 11.95 7.89 1.27
N ILE A 74 11.37 7.06 2.12
CA ILE A 74 10.14 7.34 2.84
C ILE A 74 10.32 6.96 4.31
N LYS A 75 9.93 7.84 5.20
CA LYS A 75 9.99 7.59 6.64
C LYS A 75 8.71 6.90 7.07
N LEU A 76 8.85 5.73 7.66
CA LEU A 76 7.77 4.99 8.30
C LEU A 76 7.78 5.29 9.79
N GLN A 77 6.66 5.77 10.35
CA GLN A 77 6.60 6.33 11.69
C GLN A 77 6.14 5.31 12.75
N SER A 78 4.87 5.06 12.82
CA SER A 78 4.26 4.24 13.86
C SER A 78 3.02 3.52 13.32
N LEU A 79 2.41 2.68 14.15
CA LEU A 79 1.13 2.06 13.81
C LEU A 79 0.01 3.09 13.88
N GLY A 80 -0.87 3.03 12.89
CA GLY A 80 -2.12 3.76 12.84
C GLY A 80 -3.29 2.82 12.56
N HIS A 81 -4.49 3.37 12.46
CA HIS A 81 -5.68 2.56 12.22
C HIS A 81 -6.79 3.33 11.53
N PHE A 82 -7.65 2.60 10.81
CA PHE A 82 -8.97 3.07 10.40
C PHE A 82 -10.00 2.29 11.21
N ASN A 83 -10.75 3.01 12.05
CA ASN A 83 -11.80 2.43 12.92
C ASN A 83 -11.37 1.17 13.69
N HIS A 84 -10.10 1.05 14.06
CA HIS A 84 -9.49 -0.12 14.70
C HIS A 84 -9.63 -1.45 13.90
N SER A 85 -10.28 -1.44 12.74
CA SER A 85 -10.47 -2.63 11.90
C SER A 85 -9.35 -2.81 10.86
N VAL A 86 -8.66 -1.74 10.50
CA VAL A 86 -7.48 -1.75 9.63
C VAL A 86 -6.31 -1.19 10.40
N ILE A 87 -5.26 -1.98 10.56
CA ILE A 87 -4.00 -1.57 11.23
C ILE A 87 -2.94 -1.41 10.14
N PHE A 88 -2.24 -0.31 10.17
CA PHE A 88 -1.23 0.03 9.18
C PHE A 88 -0.01 0.72 9.80
N VAL A 89 1.06 0.78 9.04
CA VAL A 89 2.21 1.66 9.33
C VAL A 89 1.96 3.00 8.65
N GLU A 90 2.12 4.08 9.40
CA GLU A 90 1.95 5.46 8.94
C GLU A 90 3.23 5.95 8.25
N PRO A 91 3.23 6.22 6.94
CA PRO A 91 4.35 6.90 6.30
C PRO A 91 4.27 8.41 6.53
N GLU A 92 5.42 9.06 6.66
CA GLU A 92 5.52 10.51 6.58
C GLU A 92 5.45 10.92 5.11
N VAL A 93 4.41 11.66 4.74
CA VAL A 93 4.22 12.09 3.36
C VAL A 93 5.24 13.17 3.02
N ASN A 94 6.11 12.89 2.06
CA ASN A 94 7.10 13.82 1.54
C ASN A 94 6.73 14.33 0.12
N GLU A 95 7.53 15.24 -0.41
CA GLU A 95 7.26 15.85 -1.73
C GLU A 95 7.32 14.82 -2.86
N GLU A 96 8.23 13.85 -2.78
CA GLU A 96 8.39 12.80 -3.79
C GLU A 96 7.16 11.88 -3.82
N LEU A 97 6.61 11.51 -2.66
CA LEU A 97 5.40 10.70 -2.59
C LEU A 97 4.18 11.47 -3.12
N LEU A 98 4.06 12.76 -2.79
CA LEU A 98 3.00 13.62 -3.33
C LEU A 98 3.10 13.75 -4.85
N ALA A 99 4.29 13.97 -5.39
CA ALA A 99 4.50 14.07 -6.84
C ALA A 99 4.14 12.75 -7.54
N LEU A 100 4.50 11.61 -6.94
CA LEU A 100 4.12 10.30 -7.47
C LEU A 100 2.61 10.10 -7.41
N ARG A 101 1.97 10.47 -6.31
CA ARG A 101 0.51 10.42 -6.13
C ARG A 101 -0.22 11.23 -7.19
N GLU A 102 0.24 12.43 -7.51
CA GLU A 102 -0.36 13.30 -8.52
C GLU A 102 -0.36 12.68 -9.93
N ARG A 103 0.63 11.84 -10.25
CA ARG A 103 0.67 11.10 -11.51
C ARG A 103 -0.46 10.08 -11.65
N PHE A 104 -1.02 9.64 -10.53
CA PHE A 104 -2.03 8.59 -10.43
C PHE A 104 -3.24 9.04 -9.61
N ASP A 105 -3.54 10.33 -9.63
CA ASP A 105 -4.72 10.87 -8.96
C ASP A 105 -5.97 10.26 -9.57
N GLY A 106 -6.54 9.32 -8.87
CA GLY A 106 -7.78 8.63 -9.21
C GLY A 106 -8.75 8.73 -8.06
N ASN A 107 -10.01 8.83 -8.38
CA ASN A 107 -11.06 8.89 -7.38
C ASN A 107 -11.17 7.52 -6.68
N PHE A 108 -10.74 7.46 -5.43
CA PHE A 108 -11.38 6.56 -4.50
C PHE A 108 -12.86 6.94 -4.40
N ALA A 109 -13.72 5.99 -4.05
CA ALA A 109 -15.14 6.22 -3.88
C ALA A 109 -15.44 7.61 -3.29
N ASP A 110 -16.41 8.27 -3.85
CA ASP A 110 -16.79 9.63 -3.50
C ASP A 110 -16.79 9.89 -1.99
N GLY A 111 -16.12 10.93 -1.55
CA GLY A 111 -16.11 11.38 -0.17
C GLY A 111 -14.91 10.94 0.68
N PHE A 112 -13.95 10.20 0.14
CA PHE A 112 -12.71 9.85 0.86
C PHE A 112 -11.55 10.72 0.41
N SER A 113 -10.91 11.39 1.36
CA SER A 113 -9.61 12.00 1.13
C SER A 113 -8.51 10.94 1.19
N TRP A 114 -7.48 11.09 0.34
CA TRP A 114 -6.33 10.18 0.35
C TRP A 114 -5.56 10.25 1.66
N HIS A 115 -5.30 9.12 2.26
CA HIS A 115 -4.47 8.96 3.45
C HIS A 115 -3.42 7.88 3.17
N ALA A 116 -2.16 8.26 3.13
CA ALA A 116 -1.06 7.32 2.90
C ALA A 116 -0.95 6.32 4.05
N HIS A 117 -0.92 5.04 3.74
CA HIS A 117 -0.80 3.98 4.74
C HIS A 117 -0.23 2.71 4.14
N VAL A 118 0.42 1.91 4.96
CA VAL A 118 0.90 0.57 4.60
C VAL A 118 0.15 -0.45 5.45
N THR A 119 -0.83 -1.12 4.87
CA THR A 119 -1.71 -2.05 5.59
C THR A 119 -0.96 -3.27 6.07
N LEU A 120 -1.11 -3.58 7.37
CA LEU A 120 -0.60 -4.79 8.01
C LEU A 120 -1.70 -5.82 8.30
N TYR A 121 -2.87 -5.35 8.70
CA TYR A 121 -3.93 -6.20 9.23
C TYR A 121 -5.30 -5.61 8.93
N CYS A 122 -6.22 -6.46 8.54
CA CYS A 122 -7.65 -6.13 8.43
C CYS A 122 -8.44 -7.17 9.21
N GLY A 123 -9.32 -6.74 10.09
CA GLY A 123 -10.10 -7.65 10.90
C GLY A 123 -11.12 -6.96 11.78
N LYS A 124 -11.43 -7.57 12.91
CA LYS A 124 -12.41 -7.03 13.85
C LYS A 124 -11.82 -5.86 14.65
N GLU A 125 -12.64 -4.87 14.95
CA GLU A 125 -12.29 -3.72 15.77
C GLU A 125 -11.68 -4.12 17.13
N GLU A 126 -12.27 -5.08 17.80
CA GLU A 126 -11.79 -5.59 19.11
C GLU A 126 -10.35 -6.11 19.02
N ASP A 127 -10.02 -6.84 17.96
CA ASP A 127 -8.67 -7.35 17.74
C ASP A 127 -7.70 -6.23 17.40
N GLY A 128 -8.12 -5.26 16.60
CA GLY A 128 -7.29 -4.10 16.26
C GLY A 128 -6.93 -3.26 17.48
N ILE A 129 -7.84 -3.05 18.42
CA ILE A 129 -7.58 -2.37 19.70
C ILE A 129 -6.47 -3.12 20.47
N LYS A 130 -6.57 -4.44 20.56
CA LYS A 130 -5.56 -5.26 21.24
C LYS A 130 -4.21 -5.22 20.53
N ILE A 131 -4.21 -5.30 19.20
CA ILE A 131 -2.99 -5.21 18.38
C ILE A 131 -2.25 -3.90 18.67
N LEU A 132 -2.95 -2.76 18.67
CA LEU A 132 -2.34 -1.46 18.95
C LEU A 132 -1.77 -1.34 20.37
N ASN A 133 -2.32 -2.08 21.34
CA ASN A 133 -1.81 -2.12 22.70
C ASN A 133 -0.61 -3.07 22.89
N GLU A 134 -0.51 -4.11 22.07
CA GLU A 134 0.48 -5.19 22.25
C GLU A 134 1.67 -5.09 21.29
N PHE A 135 1.51 -4.44 20.15
CA PHE A 135 2.54 -4.32 19.12
C PHE A 135 2.92 -2.87 18.89
N CYS A 136 4.16 -2.65 18.53
CA CYS A 136 4.66 -1.34 18.13
C CYS A 136 5.49 -1.47 16.85
N PHE A 137 5.66 -0.37 16.17
CA PHE A 137 6.54 -0.24 15.02
C PHE A 137 7.55 0.86 15.32
N GLU A 138 8.85 0.54 15.29
CA GLU A 138 9.90 1.53 15.45
C GLU A 138 10.10 2.30 14.15
N GLN A 139 10.18 3.62 14.28
CA GLN A 139 10.42 4.50 13.15
C GLN A 139 11.68 4.08 12.37
N LYS A 140 11.54 4.02 11.05
CA LYS A 140 12.65 3.72 10.14
C LYS A 140 12.50 4.43 8.81
N THR A 141 13.59 4.54 8.07
CA THR A 141 13.56 4.97 6.68
C THR A 141 13.52 3.75 5.77
N ALA A 142 12.52 3.71 4.89
CA ALA A 142 12.37 2.75 3.82
C ALA A 142 12.66 3.41 2.48
N GLN A 143 12.65 2.64 1.39
CA GLN A 143 12.73 3.17 0.02
C GLN A 143 11.46 2.80 -0.75
N ILE A 144 10.93 3.73 -1.51
CA ILE A 144 9.98 3.44 -2.56
C ILE A 144 10.77 3.07 -3.81
N VAL A 145 10.62 1.84 -4.28
CA VAL A 145 11.49 1.28 -5.32
C VAL A 145 10.77 1.01 -6.64
N GLY A 146 9.46 1.13 -6.69
CA GLY A 146 8.70 0.87 -7.89
C GLY A 146 7.22 1.12 -7.76
N ILE A 147 6.50 0.78 -8.81
CA ILE A 147 5.05 0.89 -8.93
C ILE A 147 4.48 -0.42 -9.46
N GLU A 148 3.34 -0.80 -8.93
CA GLU A 148 2.55 -1.92 -9.46
C GLU A 148 1.11 -1.48 -9.75
N LEU A 149 0.50 -2.15 -10.70
CA LEU A 149 -0.92 -2.09 -11.00
C LEU A 149 -1.55 -3.43 -10.66
N GLY A 150 -2.47 -3.43 -9.73
CA GLY A 150 -3.25 -4.60 -9.33
C GLY A 150 -4.71 -4.49 -9.73
N GLU A 151 -5.29 -5.60 -10.18
CA GLU A 151 -6.74 -5.79 -10.32
C GLU A 151 -7.23 -6.55 -9.10
N PHE A 152 -8.38 -6.19 -8.58
CA PHE A 152 -8.96 -6.82 -7.40
C PHE A 152 -10.29 -7.49 -7.72
N PHE A 153 -10.56 -8.59 -6.99
CA PHE A 153 -11.71 -9.47 -7.08
C PHE A 153 -11.78 -10.29 -8.38
N PRO A 154 -10.85 -11.27 -8.53
CA PRO A 154 -9.74 -11.67 -7.64
C PRO A 154 -8.50 -10.81 -7.82
N THR A 155 -7.59 -10.87 -6.85
CA THR A 155 -6.32 -10.15 -6.91
C THR A 155 -5.42 -10.68 -8.01
N LYS A 156 -4.95 -9.78 -8.87
CA LYS A 156 -4.04 -10.09 -9.97
C LYS A 156 -3.11 -8.90 -10.24
N ILE A 157 -1.81 -9.14 -10.33
CA ILE A 157 -0.86 -8.12 -10.77
C ILE A 157 -0.95 -8.01 -12.29
N ILE A 158 -1.25 -6.81 -12.80
CA ILE A 158 -1.36 -6.51 -14.22
C ILE A 158 0.01 -6.14 -14.81
N THR A 159 0.72 -5.23 -14.13
CA THR A 159 2.06 -4.80 -14.52
C THR A 159 2.80 -4.25 -13.30
N ASN A 160 4.11 -4.21 -13.40
CA ASN A 160 4.97 -3.59 -12.40
C ASN A 160 6.20 -2.97 -13.06
N GLY A 161 6.88 -2.10 -12.34
CA GLY A 161 8.14 -1.53 -12.77
C GLY A 161 8.96 -1.08 -11.58
N THR A 162 10.29 -1.15 -11.74
CA THR A 162 11.26 -0.74 -10.74
C THR A 162 11.90 0.58 -11.15
N PHE A 163 11.94 1.53 -10.22
CA PHE A 163 12.60 2.81 -10.43
C PHE A 163 14.12 2.66 -10.55
N LYS A 164 14.73 3.61 -11.25
CA LYS A 164 16.18 3.78 -11.24
C LYS A 164 16.65 4.12 -9.82
N THR A 165 17.78 3.59 -9.44
CA THR A 165 18.46 3.98 -8.19
C THR A 165 19.22 5.28 -8.40
N ASN A 166 19.18 6.14 -7.41
CA ASN A 166 20.01 7.35 -7.38
C ASN A 166 21.45 7.00 -6.97
#